data_30482c8d5d37fe0c77bc67c60e9c814b
#
_entry.id   30482c8d5d37fe0c77bc67c60e9c814b
#
_cell.length_a   1.000
_cell.length_b   1.000
_cell.length_c   1.000
_cell.angle_alpha   90.00
_cell.angle_beta   90.00
_cell.angle_gamma   90.00
#
_symmetry.space_group_name_H-M   'P 1'
#
loop_
_entity.id
_entity.type
_entity.pdbx_description
1 polymer ?
#
loop_
_entity_poly.entity_id
_entity_poly.type
_entity_poly.pdbx_seq_one_letter_code
_entity_poly.pdbx_strand_id
1 'polypeptide(L)'
;MFKNIVVFVLVLMGLCVTSAWADRYLCTYTARISEWDKINSQGQSLVSGYNLSSIAAVIRQDRANFHKFNQRDPEDTDDCAFSSPQNRQLLENFLRHGSVTKSSMHRIADGTPLIDVDIYDNHVDVRLQNEAPRPVIVPNDSSIR
;
A
#
# COMPACT_ATOMS: atom_id res chain seq x y z
N MET A 1 37.27 -49.01 39.68
CA MET A 1 37.42 -47.53 39.67
C MET A 1 36.71 -47.03 38.39
N PHE A 2 35.46 -46.64 38.51
CA PHE A 2 34.71 -46.08 37.38
C PHE A 2 34.74 -44.57 37.53
N LYS A 3 35.40 -43.88 36.57
CA LYS A 3 35.38 -42.42 36.44
C LYS A 3 34.10 -42.00 35.76
N ASN A 4 33.20 -41.33 36.47
CA ASN A 4 32.02 -40.70 35.89
C ASN A 4 32.42 -39.46 35.07
N ILE A 5 32.28 -39.55 33.76
CA ILE A 5 32.38 -38.42 32.87
C ILE A 5 30.97 -37.81 32.76
N VAL A 6 30.75 -36.67 33.43
CA VAL A 6 29.57 -35.87 33.27
C VAL A 6 29.74 -35.02 32.01
N VAL A 7 29.02 -35.39 30.94
CA VAL A 7 28.95 -34.58 29.71
C VAL A 7 27.93 -33.48 29.93
N PHE A 8 28.40 -32.26 30.09
CA PHE A 8 27.57 -31.05 30.09
C PHE A 8 27.16 -30.73 28.65
N VAL A 9 25.97 -31.11 28.26
CA VAL A 9 25.37 -30.65 26.98
C VAL A 9 24.85 -29.24 27.18
N LEU A 10 25.61 -28.25 26.72
CA LEU A 10 25.18 -26.86 26.60
C LEU A 10 24.22 -26.75 25.42
N VAL A 11 22.92 -26.77 25.69
CA VAL A 11 21.89 -26.42 24.73
C VAL A 11 21.93 -24.91 24.53
N LEU A 12 22.62 -24.45 23.47
CA LEU A 12 22.52 -23.07 22.99
C LEU A 12 21.14 -22.92 22.35
N MET A 13 20.15 -22.46 23.11
CA MET A 13 18.91 -21.92 22.54
C MET A 13 19.26 -20.62 21.83
N GLY A 14 19.46 -20.69 20.50
CA GLY A 14 19.55 -19.52 19.65
C GLY A 14 18.21 -18.78 19.66
N LEU A 15 18.14 -17.67 20.38
CA LEU A 15 17.06 -16.70 20.25
C LEU A 15 17.13 -16.11 18.84
N CYS A 16 16.32 -16.65 17.90
CA CYS A 16 16.02 -15.96 16.65
C CYS A 16 15.21 -14.70 16.99
N VAL A 17 15.89 -13.59 17.21
CA VAL A 17 15.26 -12.26 17.19
C VAL A 17 14.85 -11.98 15.75
N THR A 18 13.63 -12.31 15.39
CA THR A 18 13.01 -11.78 14.16
C THR A 18 12.79 -10.30 14.39
N SER A 19 13.66 -9.46 13.83
CA SER A 19 13.41 -8.03 13.76
C SER A 19 12.17 -7.85 12.90
N ALA A 20 11.02 -7.63 13.53
CA ALA A 20 9.84 -7.13 12.85
C ALA A 20 10.18 -5.70 12.40
N TRP A 21 10.49 -5.54 11.11
CA TRP A 21 10.61 -4.21 10.51
C TRP A 21 9.20 -3.65 10.49
N ALA A 22 8.95 -2.67 11.35
CA ALA A 22 7.69 -1.94 11.30
C ALA A 22 7.66 -1.12 10.01
N ASP A 23 6.60 -1.26 9.23
CA ASP A 23 6.39 -0.50 8.01
C ASP A 23 6.39 0.99 8.33
N ARG A 24 7.26 1.74 7.66
CA ARG A 24 7.41 3.16 7.92
C ARG A 24 6.44 3.96 7.07
N TYR A 25 5.48 4.59 7.74
CA TYR A 25 4.59 5.56 7.11
C TYR A 25 5.38 6.76 6.57
N LEU A 26 5.06 7.20 5.35
CA LEU A 26 5.69 8.33 4.67
C LEU A 26 4.74 9.53 4.55
N CYS A 27 3.60 9.34 3.92
CA CYS A 27 2.58 10.38 3.75
C CYS A 27 1.25 9.79 3.29
N THR A 28 0.21 10.62 3.30
CA THR A 28 -1.08 10.34 2.65
C THR A 28 -1.34 11.39 1.59
N TYR A 29 -1.93 10.99 0.48
CA TYR A 29 -2.54 11.91 -0.46
C TYR A 29 -3.99 11.55 -0.73
N THR A 30 -4.77 12.55 -1.13
CA THR A 30 -6.15 12.40 -1.60
C THR A 30 -6.18 12.55 -3.11
N ALA A 31 -6.98 11.73 -3.78
CA ALA A 31 -7.21 11.83 -5.21
C ALA A 31 -8.69 11.59 -5.56
N ARG A 32 -9.22 12.42 -6.46
CA ARG A 32 -10.46 12.15 -7.17
C ARG A 32 -10.15 11.26 -8.36
N ILE A 33 -10.64 10.03 -8.37
CA ILE A 33 -10.53 9.19 -9.55
C ILE A 33 -11.58 9.63 -10.55
N SER A 34 -11.14 10.29 -11.60
CA SER A 34 -11.99 10.78 -12.69
C SER A 34 -11.98 9.81 -13.88
N GLU A 35 -12.82 10.08 -14.89
CA GLU A 35 -12.84 9.25 -16.11
C GLU A 35 -11.53 9.35 -16.90
N TRP A 36 -10.79 10.47 -16.77
CA TRP A 36 -9.50 10.66 -17.42
C TRP A 36 -8.40 9.74 -16.86
N ASP A 37 -8.55 9.30 -15.61
CA ASP A 37 -7.58 8.40 -14.95
C ASP A 37 -7.80 6.94 -15.38
N LYS A 38 -8.94 6.64 -16.02
CA LYS A 38 -9.29 5.30 -16.46
C LYS A 38 -8.91 5.01 -17.90
N ILE A 39 -8.32 5.97 -18.60
CA ILE A 39 -7.87 5.84 -19.97
C ILE A 39 -6.38 6.17 -20.09
N ASN A 40 -5.69 5.46 -20.98
CA ASN A 40 -4.30 5.80 -21.30
C ASN A 40 -4.22 6.92 -22.36
N SER A 41 -3.00 7.35 -22.70
CA SER A 41 -2.75 8.38 -23.71
C SER A 41 -3.25 8.04 -25.12
N GLN A 42 -3.63 6.79 -25.37
CA GLN A 42 -4.19 6.30 -26.64
C GLN A 42 -5.73 6.18 -26.59
N GLY A 43 -6.35 6.61 -25.48
CA GLY A 43 -7.80 6.53 -25.28
C GLY A 43 -8.31 5.12 -24.94
N GLN A 44 -7.42 4.19 -24.62
CA GLN A 44 -7.80 2.83 -24.26
C GLN A 44 -8.10 2.73 -22.76
N SER A 45 -9.15 1.97 -22.40
CA SER A 45 -9.49 1.74 -21.00
C SER A 45 -8.39 1.00 -20.25
N LEU A 46 -8.07 1.50 -19.08
CA LEU A 46 -7.19 0.85 -18.08
C LEU A 46 -7.97 -0.10 -17.17
N VAL A 47 -9.31 0.03 -17.15
CA VAL A 47 -10.17 -0.84 -16.38
C VAL A 47 -10.42 -2.12 -17.14
N SER A 48 -9.76 -3.19 -16.73
CA SER A 48 -9.90 -4.55 -17.30
C SER A 48 -10.65 -5.50 -16.35
N GLY A 49 -11.10 -5.02 -15.19
CA GLY A 49 -11.81 -5.78 -14.17
C GLY A 49 -11.55 -5.26 -12.75
N TYR A 50 -12.19 -5.89 -11.79
CA TYR A 50 -12.09 -5.53 -10.37
C TYR A 50 -10.90 -6.25 -9.71
N ASN A 51 -9.70 -5.97 -10.20
CA ASN A 51 -8.47 -6.62 -9.75
C ASN A 51 -7.34 -5.60 -9.48
N LEU A 52 -6.33 -6.01 -8.75
CA LEU A 52 -5.23 -5.13 -8.33
C LEU A 52 -4.49 -4.49 -9.51
N SER A 53 -4.24 -5.23 -10.59
CA SER A 53 -3.53 -4.69 -11.76
C SER A 53 -4.31 -3.56 -12.42
N SER A 54 -5.62 -3.72 -12.56
CA SER A 54 -6.50 -2.70 -13.11
C SER A 54 -6.52 -1.44 -12.23
N ILE A 55 -6.71 -1.62 -10.93
CA ILE A 55 -6.74 -0.49 -9.99
C ILE A 55 -5.39 0.22 -9.90
N ALA A 56 -4.28 -0.53 -9.90
CA ALA A 56 -2.94 0.04 -9.93
C ALA A 56 -2.71 0.87 -11.22
N ALA A 57 -3.23 0.41 -12.36
CA ALA A 57 -3.12 1.13 -13.62
C ALA A 57 -3.87 2.47 -13.57
N VAL A 58 -5.08 2.48 -13.00
CA VAL A 58 -5.89 3.69 -12.81
C VAL A 58 -5.18 4.67 -11.88
N ILE A 59 -4.75 4.24 -10.69
CA ILE A 59 -4.06 5.10 -9.72
C ILE A 59 -2.73 5.62 -10.30
N ARG A 60 -2.01 4.79 -11.06
CA ARG A 60 -0.78 5.21 -11.75
C ARG A 60 -1.06 6.29 -12.80
N GLN A 61 -2.17 6.18 -13.54
CA GLN A 61 -2.57 7.19 -14.53
C GLN A 61 -2.96 8.49 -13.83
N ASP A 62 -3.73 8.43 -12.75
CA ASP A 62 -4.06 9.58 -11.93
C ASP A 62 -2.78 10.34 -11.47
N ARG A 63 -1.80 9.64 -10.92
CA ARG A 63 -0.52 10.27 -10.54
C ARG A 63 0.29 10.78 -11.74
N ALA A 64 0.16 10.16 -12.91
CA ALA A 64 0.77 10.69 -14.14
C ALA A 64 0.06 11.96 -14.60
N ASN A 65 -1.27 11.99 -14.54
CA ASN A 65 -2.07 13.18 -14.84
C ASN A 65 -1.69 14.33 -13.91
N PHE A 66 -1.59 14.04 -12.61
CA PHE A 66 -1.21 15.03 -11.59
C PHE A 66 0.20 15.61 -11.80
N HIS A 67 1.23 14.75 -11.94
CA HIS A 67 2.63 15.19 -11.92
C HIS A 67 3.20 15.52 -13.31
N LYS A 68 2.76 14.79 -14.35
CA LYS A 68 3.34 14.93 -15.70
C LYS A 68 2.52 15.85 -16.59
N PHE A 69 1.20 15.71 -16.54
CA PHE A 69 0.30 16.40 -17.47
C PHE A 69 -0.36 17.63 -16.85
N ASN A 70 -0.14 17.87 -15.56
CA ASN A 70 -0.76 18.95 -14.79
C ASN A 70 -2.30 18.94 -14.88
N GLN A 71 -2.89 17.76 -15.08
CA GLN A 71 -4.32 17.49 -15.03
C GLN A 71 -4.67 17.06 -13.60
N ARG A 72 -5.37 17.91 -12.87
CA ARG A 72 -5.69 17.72 -11.46
C ARG A 72 -7.16 18.01 -11.24
N ASP A 73 -7.79 17.15 -10.48
CA ASP A 73 -9.11 17.46 -9.93
C ASP A 73 -8.97 18.40 -8.73
N PRO A 74 -10.00 19.18 -8.38
CA PRO A 74 -9.90 20.16 -7.30
C PRO A 74 -9.55 19.57 -5.91
N GLU A 75 -9.88 18.31 -5.69
CA GLU A 75 -9.63 17.61 -4.43
C GLU A 75 -8.25 16.93 -4.38
N ASP A 76 -7.54 16.87 -5.52
CA ASP A 76 -6.24 16.20 -5.58
C ASP A 76 -5.19 16.92 -4.76
N THR A 77 -4.45 16.14 -3.98
CA THR A 77 -3.31 16.64 -3.22
C THR A 77 -2.00 16.06 -3.72
N ASP A 78 -0.90 16.72 -3.42
CA ASP A 78 0.44 16.24 -3.72
C ASP A 78 0.79 15.00 -2.89
N ASP A 79 1.75 14.24 -3.39
CA ASP A 79 2.26 13.04 -2.73
C ASP A 79 3.79 13.08 -2.60
N CYS A 80 4.34 12.24 -1.71
CA CYS A 80 5.77 12.19 -1.42
C CYS A 80 6.56 11.15 -2.24
N ALA A 81 5.92 10.40 -3.15
CA ALA A 81 6.54 9.22 -3.74
C ALA A 81 6.43 9.12 -5.27
N PHE A 82 5.31 9.58 -5.86
CA PHE A 82 4.96 9.23 -7.24
C PHE A 82 5.23 10.31 -8.28
N SER A 83 6.08 11.28 -7.97
CA SER A 83 6.50 12.31 -8.93
C SER A 83 7.27 11.75 -10.12
N SER A 84 8.07 10.69 -9.94
CA SER A 84 8.84 10.06 -11.00
C SER A 84 8.07 8.91 -11.69
N PRO A 85 8.29 8.70 -13.02
CA PRO A 85 7.70 7.56 -13.73
C PRO A 85 8.12 6.21 -13.13
N GLN A 86 9.36 6.09 -12.67
CA GLN A 86 9.91 4.88 -12.08
C GLN A 86 9.14 4.48 -10.81
N ASN A 87 8.88 5.45 -9.94
CA ASN A 87 8.12 5.20 -8.72
C ASN A 87 6.67 4.85 -9.01
N ARG A 88 6.04 5.49 -10.01
CA ARG A 88 4.67 5.12 -10.42
C ARG A 88 4.57 3.68 -10.94
N GLN A 89 5.62 3.14 -11.53
CA GLN A 89 5.64 1.72 -11.96
C GLN A 89 5.60 0.74 -10.79
N LEU A 90 6.00 1.15 -9.59
CA LEU A 90 5.97 0.32 -8.39
C LEU A 90 4.58 0.18 -7.78
N LEU A 91 3.60 0.99 -8.20
CA LEU A 91 2.26 1.03 -7.59
C LEU A 91 1.58 -0.33 -7.52
N GLU A 92 1.67 -1.15 -8.58
CA GLU A 92 1.06 -2.48 -8.54
C GLU A 92 1.70 -3.38 -7.48
N ASN A 93 3.04 -3.34 -7.38
CA ASN A 93 3.75 -4.10 -6.36
C ASN A 93 3.42 -3.60 -4.95
N PHE A 94 3.34 -2.29 -4.77
CA PHE A 94 2.98 -1.67 -3.50
C PHE A 94 1.54 -2.01 -3.07
N LEU A 95 0.59 -2.04 -4.01
CA LEU A 95 -0.77 -2.48 -3.74
C LEU A 95 -0.87 -3.96 -3.37
N ARG A 96 0.00 -4.82 -3.92
CA ARG A 96 0.05 -6.25 -3.58
C ARG A 96 0.51 -6.50 -2.14
N HIS A 97 1.35 -5.62 -1.61
CA HIS A 97 1.87 -5.71 -0.23
C HIS A 97 1.04 -4.89 0.76
N GLY A 98 0.20 -4.01 0.27
CA GLY A 98 -0.71 -3.19 1.06
C GLY A 98 -2.14 -3.70 1.02
N SER A 99 -3.08 -2.77 1.04
CA SER A 99 -4.49 -3.11 1.14
C SER A 99 -5.38 -2.20 0.31
N VAL A 100 -6.36 -2.82 -0.32
CA VAL A 100 -7.51 -2.19 -0.95
C VAL A 100 -8.70 -3.12 -0.81
N THR A 101 -9.86 -2.60 -0.41
CA THR A 101 -11.05 -3.44 -0.26
C THR A 101 -11.66 -3.78 -1.63
N LYS A 102 -12.43 -4.87 -1.70
CA LYS A 102 -13.20 -5.17 -2.91
C LYS A 102 -14.17 -4.05 -3.26
N SER A 103 -14.81 -3.45 -2.25
CA SER A 103 -15.70 -2.30 -2.41
C SER A 103 -14.95 -1.12 -3.04
N SER A 104 -13.77 -0.79 -2.54
CA SER A 104 -12.93 0.28 -3.11
C SER A 104 -12.55 -0.01 -4.56
N MET A 105 -12.18 -1.26 -4.89
CA MET A 105 -11.86 -1.65 -6.27
C MET A 105 -13.04 -1.45 -7.22
N HIS A 106 -14.24 -1.87 -6.82
CA HIS A 106 -15.46 -1.63 -7.61
C HIS A 106 -15.75 -0.15 -7.79
N ARG A 107 -15.66 0.63 -6.71
CA ARG A 107 -15.92 2.08 -6.77
C ARG A 107 -14.91 2.82 -7.64
N ILE A 108 -13.64 2.43 -7.62
CA ILE A 108 -12.60 3.00 -8.48
C ILE A 108 -12.85 2.63 -9.95
N ALA A 109 -13.21 1.38 -10.24
CA ALA A 109 -13.47 0.93 -11.60
C ALA A 109 -14.71 1.57 -12.23
N ASP A 110 -15.82 1.61 -11.48
CA ASP A 110 -17.14 1.95 -12.01
C ASP A 110 -17.56 3.40 -11.78
N GLY A 111 -16.92 4.11 -10.86
CA GLY A 111 -17.32 5.44 -10.44
C GLY A 111 -16.17 6.45 -10.41
N THR A 112 -16.45 7.61 -9.86
CA THR A 112 -15.47 8.69 -9.66
C THR A 112 -15.27 8.98 -8.16
N PRO A 113 -14.78 7.99 -7.38
CA PRO A 113 -14.66 8.15 -5.94
C PRO A 113 -13.54 9.10 -5.56
N LEU A 114 -13.67 9.66 -4.37
CA LEU A 114 -12.55 10.28 -3.66
C LEU A 114 -11.87 9.21 -2.84
N ILE A 115 -10.58 9.05 -3.03
CA ILE A 115 -9.76 8.07 -2.32
C ILE A 115 -8.66 8.75 -1.51
N ASP A 116 -8.29 8.12 -0.41
CA ASP A 116 -7.04 8.41 0.29
C ASP A 116 -6.07 7.25 0.08
N VAL A 117 -4.82 7.56 -0.17
CA VAL A 117 -3.73 6.62 -0.35
C VAL A 117 -2.67 6.89 0.70
N ASP A 118 -2.55 5.97 1.65
CA ASP A 118 -1.51 5.99 2.66
C ASP A 118 -0.27 5.31 2.10
N ILE A 119 0.85 6.03 2.05
CA ILE A 119 2.11 5.56 1.48
C ILE A 119 3.05 5.16 2.60
N TYR A 120 3.58 3.95 2.49
CA TYR A 120 4.63 3.41 3.33
C TYR A 120 5.88 3.13 2.49
N ASP A 121 6.98 2.81 3.13
CA ASP A 121 8.25 2.56 2.44
C ASP A 121 8.26 1.29 1.58
N ASN A 122 7.32 0.38 1.78
CA ASN A 122 7.23 -0.91 1.10
C ASN A 122 5.85 -1.24 0.51
N HIS A 123 4.80 -0.46 0.80
CA HIS A 123 3.43 -0.69 0.34
C HIS A 123 2.59 0.59 0.31
N VAL A 124 1.38 0.46 -0.21
CA VAL A 124 0.33 1.48 -0.12
C VAL A 124 -0.99 0.88 0.31
N ASP A 125 -1.72 1.62 1.14
CA ASP A 125 -3.10 1.32 1.51
C ASP A 125 -4.05 2.30 0.82
N VAL A 126 -5.07 1.77 0.16
CA VAL A 126 -6.07 2.57 -0.56
C VAL A 126 -7.43 2.39 0.10
N ARG A 127 -8.08 3.50 0.42
CA ARG A 127 -9.41 3.54 1.02
C ARG A 127 -10.28 4.60 0.37
N LEU A 128 -11.58 4.37 0.35
CA LEU A 128 -12.53 5.45 0.03
C LEU A 128 -12.53 6.48 1.17
N GLN A 129 -12.58 7.76 0.86
CA GLN A 129 -12.56 8.81 1.89
C GLN A 129 -13.73 8.68 2.90
N ASN A 130 -14.83 8.09 2.49
CA ASN A 130 -16.00 7.86 3.35
C ASN A 130 -15.96 6.52 4.11
N GLU A 131 -14.92 5.69 3.92
CA GLU A 131 -14.71 4.48 4.71
C GLU A 131 -14.04 4.83 6.04
N ALA A 132 -14.57 4.32 7.15
CA ALA A 132 -13.94 4.49 8.45
C ALA A 132 -12.49 3.94 8.43
N PRO A 133 -11.52 4.62 9.06
CA PRO A 133 -10.18 4.09 9.21
C PRO A 133 -10.24 2.69 9.82
N ARG A 134 -9.46 1.75 9.25
CA ARG A 134 -9.33 0.43 9.86
C ARG A 134 -8.74 0.58 11.26
N PRO A 135 -9.29 -0.12 12.27
CA PRO A 135 -8.68 -0.11 13.58
C PRO A 135 -7.23 -0.61 13.46
N VAL A 136 -6.30 0.20 13.88
CA VAL A 136 -4.91 -0.23 14.06
C VAL A 136 -4.95 -1.30 15.12
N ILE A 137 -4.66 -2.54 14.75
CA ILE A 137 -4.48 -3.62 15.72
C ILE A 137 -3.16 -3.34 16.43
N VAL A 138 -3.23 -2.61 17.54
CA VAL A 138 -2.09 -2.50 18.46
C VAL A 138 -1.92 -3.89 19.06
N PRO A 139 -0.78 -4.57 18.87
CA PRO A 139 -0.52 -5.81 19.58
C PRO A 139 -0.66 -5.54 21.08
N ASN A 140 -1.55 -6.28 21.72
CA ASN A 140 -1.78 -6.14 23.15
C ASN A 140 -0.51 -6.63 23.86
N ASP A 141 0.38 -5.72 24.22
CA ASP A 141 1.53 -6.02 25.06
C ASP A 141 1.04 -6.25 26.49
N SER A 142 0.58 -7.47 26.75
CA SER A 142 0.18 -7.92 28.08
C SER A 142 1.33 -8.55 28.86
N SER A 143 2.57 -8.10 28.64
CA SER A 143 3.75 -8.58 29.36
C SER A 143 4.38 -7.52 30.28
N ILE A 144 3.57 -6.83 31.08
CA ILE A 144 4.07 -6.10 32.24
C ILE A 144 3.24 -6.55 33.46
N ARG A 145 3.70 -7.62 34.08
CA ARG A 145 3.53 -7.90 35.52
C ARG A 145 4.78 -8.55 36.06
#